data_2816ecf577b18875a4556aee827b2102
#
_entry.id   2816ecf577b18875a4556aee827b2102
#
_cell.length_a   1.000
_cell.length_b   1.000
_cell.length_c   1.000
_cell.angle_alpha   90.00
_cell.angle_beta   90.00
_cell.angle_gamma   90.00
#
_symmetry.space_group_name_H-M   'P 1'
#
loop_
_entity.id
_entity.type
_entity.pdbx_description
1 polymer ?
#
loop_
_entity_poly.entity_id
_entity_poly.type
_entity_poly.pdbx_seq_one_letter_code
_entity_poly.pdbx_strand_id
1 'polypeptide(L)'
;MSAPLLEVENLTVTFPTPKGPVDVVDGVSFTLGTERLAIVGESGSGKSMTGRAILGLIRPPGRVRADRLRFDGTDLSALSPRRMRRIRGTGISMVMQDPKFSLNPVMNVGDQIAEALRVHERLPRGTVRARVAEMLHKVRIDDPDRVMRLYPHEVSGGMGQRIMIAMMLIPRPRLLIADEPTSALDVSVQGQVLDLIDELVTGNGMGLILVSHDLSLVGRYCDRVMVMNAGRAVETLEARDLAAARHPYTRGLMAAVPRMDETRATLPVLDRSKRAAT
;
A
#
# COMPACT_ATOMS: atom_id res chain seq x y z
N MET A 1 -15.41 8.44 20.34
CA MET A 1 -14.40 8.14 19.31
C MET A 1 -14.31 6.62 19.19
N SER A 2 -14.51 6.05 18.01
CA SER A 2 -14.33 4.59 17.79
C SER A 2 -12.86 4.22 18.00
N ALA A 3 -12.62 2.99 18.50
CA ALA A 3 -11.25 2.48 18.63
C ALA A 3 -10.57 2.43 17.24
N PRO A 4 -9.26 2.73 17.16
CA PRO A 4 -8.55 2.67 15.89
C PRO A 4 -8.50 1.25 15.32
N LEU A 5 -8.57 1.13 14.00
CA LEU A 5 -8.47 -0.15 13.29
C LEU A 5 -7.02 -0.70 13.32
N LEU A 6 -6.03 0.20 13.20
CA LEU A 6 -4.60 -0.12 13.26
C LEU A 6 -3.92 0.83 14.25
N GLU A 7 -3.11 0.26 15.14
CA GLU A 7 -2.26 0.99 16.08
C GLU A 7 -0.81 0.56 15.87
N VAL A 8 0.05 1.52 15.62
CA VAL A 8 1.49 1.34 15.43
C VAL A 8 2.22 2.30 16.35
N GLU A 9 3.03 1.79 17.28
CA GLU A 9 3.87 2.59 18.17
C GLU A 9 5.31 2.09 18.10
N ASN A 10 6.23 3.01 17.84
CA ASN A 10 7.67 2.80 17.82
C ASN A 10 8.10 1.62 16.93
N LEU A 11 7.50 1.51 15.73
CA LEU A 11 7.83 0.45 14.78
C LEU A 11 9.23 0.65 14.23
N THR A 12 10.07 -0.37 14.39
CA THR A 12 11.47 -0.39 13.91
C THR A 12 11.72 -1.65 13.08
N VAL A 13 12.37 -1.48 11.94
CA VAL A 13 12.80 -2.58 11.05
C VAL A 13 14.31 -2.49 10.86
N THR A 14 15.03 -3.49 11.37
CA THR A 14 16.49 -3.53 11.36
C THR A 14 16.99 -4.64 10.44
N PHE A 15 17.98 -4.33 9.61
CA PHE A 15 18.74 -5.32 8.85
C PHE A 15 20.20 -5.34 9.28
N PRO A 16 20.81 -6.52 9.50
CA PRO A 16 22.24 -6.63 9.71
C PRO A 16 22.99 -6.34 8.40
N THR A 17 24.02 -5.50 8.48
CA THR A 17 24.93 -5.23 7.36
C THR A 17 26.38 -5.48 7.79
N PRO A 18 27.32 -5.62 6.84
CA PRO A 18 28.76 -5.76 7.18
C PRO A 18 29.33 -4.60 8.01
N LYS A 19 28.69 -3.41 7.95
CA LYS A 19 29.07 -2.21 8.70
C LYS A 19 28.31 -2.05 10.02
N GLY A 20 27.51 -3.03 10.41
CA GLY A 20 26.63 -3.00 11.59
C GLY A 20 25.14 -3.02 11.22
N PRO A 21 24.24 -3.09 12.21
CA PRO A 21 22.81 -3.07 11.98
C PRO A 21 22.37 -1.69 11.44
N VAL A 22 21.43 -1.71 10.51
CA VAL A 22 20.82 -0.49 9.92
C VAL A 22 19.31 -0.55 10.12
N ASP A 23 18.75 0.49 10.71
CA ASP A 23 17.31 0.66 10.84
C ASP A 23 16.77 1.33 9.59
N VAL A 24 16.04 0.54 8.78
CA VAL A 24 15.37 1.04 7.55
C VAL A 24 13.99 1.64 7.85
N VAL A 25 13.43 1.32 9.01
CA VAL A 25 12.31 2.00 9.67
C VAL A 25 12.72 2.19 11.12
N ASP A 26 12.58 3.40 11.64
CA ASP A 26 13.11 3.80 12.95
C ASP A 26 12.06 4.61 13.73
N GLY A 27 11.40 3.94 14.68
CA GLY A 27 10.47 4.55 15.62
C GLY A 27 9.18 5.11 15.02
N VAL A 28 8.68 4.55 13.92
CA VAL A 28 7.46 5.02 13.27
C VAL A 28 6.23 4.73 14.11
N SER A 29 5.40 5.77 14.35
CA SER A 29 4.18 5.68 15.17
C SER A 29 3.02 6.38 14.47
N PHE A 30 1.86 5.71 14.39
CA PHE A 30 0.60 6.27 13.90
C PHE A 30 -0.58 5.39 14.28
N THR A 31 -1.78 5.95 14.19
CA THR A 31 -3.04 5.21 14.28
C THR A 31 -3.84 5.40 13.01
N LEU A 32 -4.68 4.43 12.67
CA LEU A 32 -5.56 4.47 11.51
C LEU A 32 -6.93 3.88 11.88
N GLY A 33 -8.00 4.59 11.49
CA GLY A 33 -9.38 4.09 11.49
C GLY A 33 -9.77 3.57 10.11
N THR A 34 -10.90 4.07 9.61
CA THR A 34 -11.40 3.83 8.25
C THR A 34 -11.02 4.98 7.28
N GLU A 35 -10.17 5.89 7.74
CA GLU A 35 -9.63 6.98 6.94
C GLU A 35 -8.54 6.49 5.96
N ARG A 36 -8.09 7.38 5.09
CA ARG A 36 -7.04 7.15 4.11
C ARG A 36 -5.77 7.88 4.53
N LEU A 37 -4.74 7.11 4.91
CA LEU A 37 -3.41 7.63 5.26
C LEU A 37 -2.46 7.44 4.09
N ALA A 38 -1.89 8.52 3.60
CA ALA A 38 -0.74 8.43 2.70
C ALA A 38 0.56 8.31 3.49
N ILE A 39 1.48 7.47 3.01
CA ILE A 39 2.87 7.43 3.45
C ILE A 39 3.73 7.85 2.26
N VAL A 40 4.38 9.02 2.38
CA VAL A 40 5.15 9.63 1.29
C VAL A 40 6.61 9.86 1.67
N GLY A 41 7.48 10.04 0.67
CA GLY A 41 8.90 10.31 0.85
C GLY A 41 9.73 9.79 -0.32
N GLU A 42 11.03 10.08 -0.34
CA GLU A 42 11.95 9.58 -1.38
C GLU A 42 12.05 8.05 -1.40
N SER A 43 12.55 7.50 -2.51
CA SER A 43 12.88 6.06 -2.58
C SER A 43 13.91 5.71 -1.49
N GLY A 44 13.68 4.59 -0.82
CA GLY A 44 14.53 4.15 0.31
C GLY A 44 14.21 4.81 1.67
N SER A 45 13.17 5.65 1.79
CA SER A 45 12.79 6.25 3.08
C SER A 45 12.08 5.32 4.06
N GLY A 46 11.85 4.05 3.71
CA GLY A 46 11.24 3.06 4.62
C GLY A 46 9.74 2.79 4.40
N LYS A 47 9.06 3.51 3.50
CA LYS A 47 7.60 3.42 3.27
C LYS A 47 7.08 1.99 3.06
N SER A 48 7.58 1.32 2.05
CA SER A 48 7.18 -0.07 1.72
C SER A 48 7.55 -1.06 2.83
N MET A 49 8.66 -0.81 3.54
CA MET A 49 9.07 -1.64 4.67
C MET A 49 8.13 -1.49 5.85
N THR A 50 7.55 -0.30 6.08
CA THR A 50 6.51 -0.09 7.10
C THR A 50 5.28 -0.95 6.80
N GLY A 51 4.75 -0.93 5.58
CA GLY A 51 3.61 -1.77 5.18
C GLY A 51 3.90 -3.28 5.30
N ARG A 52 5.09 -3.70 4.86
CA ARG A 52 5.52 -5.11 4.97
C ARG A 52 5.71 -5.54 6.42
N ALA A 53 6.20 -4.66 7.29
CA ALA A 53 6.38 -4.96 8.72
C ALA A 53 5.03 -5.17 9.41
N ILE A 54 4.02 -4.34 9.13
CA ILE A 54 2.65 -4.50 9.65
C ILE A 54 2.08 -5.86 9.28
N LEU A 55 2.32 -6.32 8.05
CA LEU A 55 1.88 -7.65 7.58
C LEU A 55 2.78 -8.81 8.01
N GLY A 56 3.87 -8.56 8.76
CA GLY A 56 4.83 -9.60 9.14
C GLY A 56 5.49 -10.26 7.92
N LEU A 57 5.79 -9.47 6.87
CA LEU A 57 6.41 -9.94 5.62
C LEU A 57 7.92 -9.67 5.57
N ILE A 58 8.50 -9.13 6.64
CA ILE A 58 9.95 -8.97 6.74
C ILE A 58 10.59 -10.34 6.96
N ARG A 59 11.42 -10.76 6.00
CA ARG A 59 12.12 -12.05 6.06
C ARG A 59 13.43 -11.93 6.80
N PRO A 60 13.88 -12.98 7.51
CA PRO A 60 15.24 -13.05 8.03
C PRO A 60 16.27 -12.75 6.91
N PRO A 61 17.35 -12.03 7.24
CA PRO A 61 17.83 -11.65 8.58
C PRO A 61 17.18 -10.36 9.15
N GLY A 62 16.22 -9.74 8.45
CA GLY A 62 15.49 -8.56 8.93
C GLY A 62 14.74 -8.87 10.24
N ARG A 63 14.70 -7.87 11.12
CA ARG A 63 14.00 -7.94 12.42
C ARG A 63 13.01 -6.81 12.54
N VAL A 64 11.84 -7.09 13.14
CA VAL A 64 10.80 -6.11 13.41
C VAL A 64 10.62 -5.99 14.92
N ARG A 65 10.56 -4.76 15.42
CA ARG A 65 10.21 -4.43 16.82
C ARG A 65 9.15 -3.33 16.79
N ALA A 66 8.25 -3.34 17.76
CA ALA A 66 7.30 -2.27 18.02
C ALA A 66 6.89 -2.32 19.49
N ASP A 67 6.60 -1.18 20.09
CA ASP A 67 6.03 -1.13 21.45
C ASP A 67 4.56 -1.53 21.40
N ARG A 68 3.85 -1.15 20.31
CA ARG A 68 2.51 -1.61 20.01
C ARG A 68 2.37 -1.81 18.50
N LEU A 69 1.83 -2.97 18.12
CA LEU A 69 1.42 -3.25 16.74
C LEU A 69 0.12 -4.05 16.78
N ARG A 70 -1.02 -3.35 16.73
CA ARG A 70 -2.34 -3.95 16.86
C ARG A 70 -3.22 -3.67 15.66
N PHE A 71 -3.98 -4.68 15.29
CA PHE A 71 -5.03 -4.59 14.27
C PHE A 71 -6.33 -5.09 14.87
N ASP A 72 -7.36 -4.24 14.89
CA ASP A 72 -8.67 -4.54 15.46
C ASP A 72 -8.56 -5.11 16.89
N GLY A 73 -7.76 -4.47 17.73
CA GLY A 73 -7.47 -4.89 19.10
C GLY A 73 -6.55 -6.10 19.24
N THR A 74 -6.22 -6.81 18.15
CA THR A 74 -5.34 -7.99 18.16
C THR A 74 -3.88 -7.57 18.03
N ASP A 75 -3.02 -8.00 18.93
CA ASP A 75 -1.56 -7.77 18.85
C ASP A 75 -0.95 -8.66 17.75
N LEU A 76 -0.47 -8.01 16.67
CA LEU A 76 0.13 -8.71 15.53
C LEU A 76 1.52 -9.28 15.85
N SER A 77 2.25 -8.64 16.77
CA SER A 77 3.62 -9.07 17.16
C SER A 77 3.63 -10.41 17.86
N ALA A 78 2.56 -10.72 18.59
CA ALA A 78 2.39 -11.97 19.34
C ALA A 78 1.80 -13.12 18.50
N LEU A 79 1.44 -12.87 17.24
CA LEU A 79 0.77 -13.87 16.40
C LEU A 79 1.75 -14.92 15.87
N SER A 80 1.37 -16.20 16.01
CA SER A 80 2.04 -17.26 15.26
C SER A 80 1.82 -17.10 13.75
N PRO A 81 2.70 -17.64 12.89
CA PRO A 81 2.55 -17.58 11.44
C PRO A 81 1.19 -18.09 10.93
N ARG A 82 0.61 -19.10 11.62
CA ARG A 82 -0.71 -19.65 11.30
C ARG A 82 -1.84 -18.66 11.61
N ARG A 83 -1.74 -17.92 12.72
CA ARG A 83 -2.73 -16.90 13.08
C ARG A 83 -2.60 -15.67 12.18
N MET A 84 -1.37 -15.26 11.87
CA MET A 84 -1.10 -14.15 10.96
C MET A 84 -1.66 -14.41 9.54
N ARG A 85 -1.64 -15.66 9.05
CA ARG A 85 -2.29 -16.02 7.77
C ARG A 85 -3.79 -15.75 7.73
N ARG A 86 -4.48 -15.78 8.89
CA ARG A 86 -5.91 -15.44 8.96
C ARG A 86 -6.15 -13.94 8.88
N ILE A 87 -5.21 -13.13 9.37
CA ILE A 87 -5.28 -11.67 9.26
C ILE A 87 -4.99 -11.22 7.82
N ARG A 88 -3.99 -11.83 7.17
CA ARG A 88 -3.67 -11.54 5.77
C ARG A 88 -4.82 -11.98 4.89
N GLY A 89 -5.30 -11.08 4.05
CA GLY A 89 -6.42 -11.27 3.13
C GLY A 89 -7.73 -10.72 3.70
N THR A 90 -8.28 -11.26 4.78
CA THR A 90 -9.58 -10.81 5.32
C THR A 90 -9.47 -9.63 6.30
N GLY A 91 -8.38 -9.51 7.03
CA GLY A 91 -8.11 -8.34 7.88
C GLY A 91 -7.39 -7.25 7.10
N ILE A 92 -6.19 -7.57 6.66
CA ILE A 92 -5.30 -6.64 5.94
C ILE A 92 -4.86 -7.28 4.63
N SER A 93 -5.04 -6.57 3.51
CA SER A 93 -4.47 -6.94 2.20
C SER A 93 -3.45 -5.91 1.75
N MET A 94 -2.54 -6.33 0.85
CA MET A 94 -1.52 -5.45 0.30
C MET A 94 -1.43 -5.61 -1.22
N VAL A 95 -1.66 -4.52 -1.95
CA VAL A 95 -1.36 -4.38 -3.37
C VAL A 95 0.10 -3.97 -3.49
N MET A 96 0.89 -4.74 -4.23
CA MET A 96 2.33 -4.50 -4.42
C MET A 96 2.58 -3.67 -5.69
N GLN A 97 3.77 -3.11 -5.78
CA GLN A 97 4.19 -2.17 -6.81
C GLN A 97 4.06 -2.72 -8.26
N ASP A 98 4.40 -3.98 -8.50
CA ASP A 98 4.40 -4.57 -9.84
C ASP A 98 3.54 -5.85 -9.90
N PRO A 99 2.48 -5.87 -10.72
CA PRO A 99 1.63 -7.05 -10.88
C PRO A 99 2.37 -8.25 -11.45
N LYS A 100 3.44 -8.06 -12.24
CA LYS A 100 4.23 -9.15 -12.81
C LYS A 100 4.89 -10.03 -11.77
N PHE A 101 5.24 -9.47 -10.60
CA PHE A 101 5.79 -10.23 -9.48
C PHE A 101 4.72 -10.76 -8.52
N SER A 102 3.48 -10.33 -8.68
CA SER A 102 2.35 -10.72 -7.81
C SER A 102 1.49 -11.82 -8.41
N LEU A 103 1.42 -11.89 -9.76
CA LEU A 103 0.65 -12.89 -10.45
C LEU A 103 1.53 -14.11 -10.82
N ASN A 104 1.01 -15.31 -10.60
CA ASN A 104 1.70 -16.54 -10.98
C ASN A 104 1.57 -16.77 -12.52
N PRO A 105 2.66 -16.76 -13.29
CA PRO A 105 2.61 -16.82 -14.74
C PRO A 105 2.09 -18.16 -15.30
N VAL A 106 2.08 -19.23 -14.49
CA VAL A 106 1.64 -20.57 -14.90
C VAL A 106 0.23 -20.92 -14.46
N MET A 107 -0.50 -19.96 -13.86
CA MET A 107 -1.90 -20.10 -13.49
C MET A 107 -2.75 -19.08 -14.23
N ASN A 108 -3.97 -19.47 -14.64
CA ASN A 108 -4.89 -18.51 -15.23
C ASN A 108 -5.41 -17.50 -14.17
N VAL A 109 -5.87 -16.35 -14.65
CA VAL A 109 -6.35 -15.25 -13.81
C VAL A 109 -7.48 -15.67 -12.87
N GLY A 110 -8.47 -16.40 -13.39
CA GLY A 110 -9.64 -16.82 -12.61
C GLY A 110 -9.28 -17.73 -11.46
N ASP A 111 -8.33 -18.66 -11.68
CA ASP A 111 -7.91 -19.59 -10.62
C ASP A 111 -7.12 -18.88 -9.51
N GLN A 112 -6.29 -17.90 -9.85
CA GLN A 112 -5.54 -17.12 -8.85
C GLN A 112 -6.48 -16.30 -7.96
N ILE A 113 -7.48 -15.62 -8.54
CA ILE A 113 -8.48 -14.86 -7.76
C ILE A 113 -9.34 -15.82 -6.93
N ALA A 114 -9.71 -16.98 -7.51
CA ALA A 114 -10.47 -18.00 -6.79
C ALA A 114 -9.67 -18.61 -5.63
N GLU A 115 -8.36 -18.79 -5.78
CA GLU A 115 -7.48 -19.27 -4.71
C GLU A 115 -7.44 -18.29 -3.55
N ALA A 116 -7.28 -16.98 -3.82
CA ALA A 116 -7.29 -15.94 -2.80
C ALA A 116 -8.57 -15.95 -1.97
N LEU A 117 -9.72 -16.29 -2.58
CA LEU A 117 -10.99 -16.45 -1.87
C LEU A 117 -11.05 -17.76 -1.06
N ARG A 118 -10.67 -18.90 -1.69
CA ARG A 118 -10.78 -20.24 -1.09
C ARG A 118 -9.86 -20.46 0.12
N VAL A 119 -8.77 -19.72 0.22
CA VAL A 119 -7.89 -19.75 1.41
C VAL A 119 -8.66 -19.35 2.67
N HIS A 120 -9.69 -18.49 2.53
CA HIS A 120 -10.44 -17.93 3.64
C HIS A 120 -11.86 -18.49 3.75
N GLU A 121 -12.51 -18.83 2.64
CA GLU A 121 -13.90 -19.24 2.60
C GLU A 121 -14.07 -20.62 1.92
N ARG A 122 -14.86 -21.49 2.54
CA ARG A 122 -15.25 -22.79 1.94
C ARG A 122 -16.56 -22.61 1.19
N LEU A 123 -16.48 -22.38 -0.10
CA LEU A 123 -17.65 -22.13 -0.97
C LEU A 123 -17.74 -23.16 -2.10
N PRO A 124 -18.96 -23.48 -2.58
CA PRO A 124 -19.16 -24.27 -3.79
C PRO A 124 -18.47 -23.64 -5.01
N ARG A 125 -18.00 -24.47 -5.94
CA ARG A 125 -17.27 -24.00 -7.13
C ARG A 125 -18.03 -22.94 -7.95
N GLY A 126 -19.35 -23.13 -8.13
CA GLY A 126 -20.20 -22.18 -8.86
C GLY A 126 -20.25 -20.81 -8.18
N THR A 127 -20.38 -20.78 -6.84
CA THR A 127 -20.38 -19.55 -6.05
C THR A 127 -19.02 -18.83 -6.14
N VAL A 128 -17.91 -19.58 -6.06
CA VAL A 128 -16.57 -18.99 -6.22
C VAL A 128 -16.43 -18.33 -7.60
N ARG A 129 -16.83 -19.03 -8.67
CA ARG A 129 -16.76 -18.50 -10.04
C ARG A 129 -17.60 -17.22 -10.18
N ALA A 130 -18.81 -17.21 -9.66
CA ALA A 130 -19.69 -16.03 -9.71
C ALA A 130 -19.06 -14.84 -8.98
N ARG A 131 -18.48 -15.05 -7.79
CA ARG A 131 -17.80 -13.99 -7.03
C ARG A 131 -16.53 -13.47 -7.73
N VAL A 132 -15.79 -14.35 -8.42
CA VAL A 132 -14.63 -13.94 -9.23
C VAL A 132 -15.08 -13.08 -10.40
N ALA A 133 -16.14 -13.47 -11.12
CA ALA A 133 -16.69 -12.68 -12.23
C ALA A 133 -17.21 -11.31 -11.75
N GLU A 134 -17.94 -11.28 -10.63
CA GLU A 134 -18.41 -10.05 -10.00
C GLU A 134 -17.24 -9.12 -9.61
N MET A 135 -16.18 -9.68 -9.02
CA MET A 135 -15.02 -8.89 -8.63
C MET A 135 -14.25 -8.34 -9.84
N LEU A 136 -14.10 -9.12 -10.91
CA LEU A 136 -13.51 -8.66 -12.17
C LEU A 136 -14.33 -7.52 -12.78
N HIS A 137 -15.64 -7.60 -12.72
CA HIS A 137 -16.51 -6.48 -13.12
C HIS A 137 -16.28 -5.23 -12.26
N LYS A 138 -16.20 -5.36 -10.93
CA LYS A 138 -15.92 -4.26 -10.01
C LYS A 138 -14.60 -3.56 -10.31
N VAL A 139 -13.60 -4.30 -10.78
CA VAL A 139 -12.32 -3.72 -11.21
C VAL A 139 -12.33 -3.29 -12.69
N ARG A 140 -13.52 -3.13 -13.28
CA ARG A 140 -13.72 -2.60 -14.65
C ARG A 140 -13.08 -3.48 -15.71
N ILE A 141 -13.23 -4.79 -15.60
CA ILE A 141 -12.93 -5.77 -16.65
C ILE A 141 -14.23 -6.08 -17.39
N ASP A 142 -14.29 -5.75 -18.67
CA ASP A 142 -15.55 -5.81 -19.47
C ASP A 142 -15.99 -7.24 -19.77
N ASP A 143 -15.05 -8.17 -20.00
CA ASP A 143 -15.33 -9.59 -20.28
C ASP A 143 -14.67 -10.52 -19.26
N PRO A 144 -15.28 -10.67 -18.05
CA PRO A 144 -14.72 -11.50 -16.98
C PRO A 144 -14.58 -12.96 -17.37
N ASP A 145 -15.54 -13.54 -18.13
CA ASP A 145 -15.50 -14.96 -18.49
C ASP A 145 -14.36 -15.30 -19.45
N ARG A 146 -14.00 -14.39 -20.33
CA ARG A 146 -12.80 -14.49 -21.17
C ARG A 146 -11.55 -14.30 -20.33
N VAL A 147 -11.46 -13.23 -19.54
CA VAL A 147 -10.24 -12.84 -18.79
C VAL A 147 -9.90 -13.88 -17.73
N MET A 148 -10.88 -14.53 -17.10
CA MET A 148 -10.63 -15.63 -16.16
C MET A 148 -9.81 -16.78 -16.76
N ARG A 149 -9.89 -17.00 -18.08
CA ARG A 149 -9.16 -18.08 -18.78
C ARG A 149 -7.76 -17.68 -19.22
N LEU A 150 -7.47 -16.38 -19.27
CA LEU A 150 -6.17 -15.86 -19.70
C LEU A 150 -5.11 -16.07 -18.62
N TYR A 151 -3.87 -16.13 -19.06
CA TYR A 151 -2.68 -16.12 -18.21
C TYR A 151 -2.14 -14.70 -18.06
N PRO A 152 -1.33 -14.40 -17.02
CA PRO A 152 -0.79 -13.07 -16.78
C PRO A 152 -0.03 -12.45 -17.97
N HIS A 153 0.61 -13.25 -18.79
CA HIS A 153 1.35 -12.78 -19.97
C HIS A 153 0.44 -12.41 -21.16
N GLU A 154 -0.84 -12.77 -21.11
CA GLU A 154 -1.83 -12.47 -22.16
C GLU A 154 -2.65 -11.20 -21.86
N VAL A 155 -2.40 -10.54 -20.71
CA VAL A 155 -3.11 -9.32 -20.33
C VAL A 155 -2.20 -8.09 -20.38
N SER A 156 -2.78 -6.91 -20.64
CA SER A 156 -2.03 -5.65 -20.59
C SER A 156 -1.60 -5.30 -19.16
N GLY A 157 -0.62 -4.40 -19.00
CA GLY A 157 -0.15 -3.97 -17.68
C GLY A 157 -1.27 -3.39 -16.80
N GLY A 158 -2.13 -2.54 -17.37
CA GLY A 158 -3.28 -1.98 -16.65
C GLY A 158 -4.33 -3.04 -16.27
N MET A 159 -4.56 -4.04 -17.13
CA MET A 159 -5.42 -5.19 -16.77
C MET A 159 -4.78 -6.02 -15.66
N GLY A 160 -3.47 -6.29 -15.72
CA GLY A 160 -2.75 -7.02 -14.67
C GLY A 160 -2.85 -6.32 -13.31
N GLN A 161 -2.77 -4.99 -13.29
CA GLN A 161 -2.95 -4.20 -12.08
C GLN A 161 -4.37 -4.34 -11.51
N ARG A 162 -5.41 -4.24 -12.34
CA ARG A 162 -6.81 -4.42 -11.94
C ARG A 162 -7.07 -5.84 -11.44
N ILE A 163 -6.49 -6.85 -12.07
CA ILE A 163 -6.57 -8.25 -11.64
C ILE A 163 -5.90 -8.44 -10.28
N MET A 164 -4.73 -7.85 -10.05
CA MET A 164 -4.06 -7.89 -8.74
C MET A 164 -4.92 -7.22 -7.66
N ILE A 165 -5.53 -6.06 -7.95
CA ILE A 165 -6.47 -5.39 -7.04
C ILE A 165 -7.66 -6.32 -6.74
N ALA A 166 -8.25 -6.97 -7.76
CA ALA A 166 -9.33 -7.93 -7.59
C ALA A 166 -8.92 -9.09 -6.66
N MET A 167 -7.74 -9.66 -6.86
CA MET A 167 -7.20 -10.74 -6.04
C MET A 167 -7.02 -10.32 -4.57
N MET A 168 -6.57 -9.08 -4.32
CA MET A 168 -6.37 -8.56 -2.96
C MET A 168 -7.66 -8.16 -2.27
N LEU A 169 -8.72 -7.81 -3.01
CA LEU A 169 -9.98 -7.32 -2.45
C LEU A 169 -11.09 -8.39 -2.38
N ILE A 170 -10.98 -9.51 -3.12
CA ILE A 170 -12.00 -10.55 -3.10
C ILE A 170 -12.25 -11.17 -1.71
N PRO A 171 -11.24 -11.25 -0.79
CA PRO A 171 -11.46 -11.70 0.58
C PRO A 171 -12.16 -10.66 1.47
N ARG A 172 -12.44 -9.45 0.95
CA ARG A 172 -13.07 -8.32 1.67
C ARG A 172 -12.27 -7.87 2.90
N PRO A 173 -11.04 -7.38 2.73
CA PRO A 173 -10.24 -6.87 3.84
C PRO A 173 -10.89 -5.65 4.50
N ARG A 174 -10.51 -5.38 5.75
CA ARG A 174 -10.89 -4.15 6.47
C ARG A 174 -9.86 -3.02 6.28
N LEU A 175 -8.62 -3.38 5.93
CA LEU A 175 -7.53 -2.45 5.63
C LEU A 175 -6.85 -2.87 4.33
N LEU A 176 -6.68 -1.92 3.42
CA LEU A 176 -5.86 -2.07 2.23
C LEU A 176 -4.56 -1.28 2.39
N ILE A 177 -3.42 -1.92 2.16
CA ILE A 177 -2.13 -1.27 1.98
C ILE A 177 -1.82 -1.29 0.48
N ALA A 178 -1.75 -0.13 -0.15
CA ALA A 178 -1.42 0.02 -1.56
C ALA A 178 0.01 0.59 -1.69
N ASP A 179 0.97 -0.29 -2.00
CA ASP A 179 2.40 0.06 -2.09
C ASP A 179 2.74 0.44 -3.54
N GLU A 180 2.78 1.75 -3.80
CA GLU A 180 3.01 2.35 -5.13
C GLU A 180 2.17 1.70 -6.24
N PRO A 181 0.84 1.64 -6.11
CA PRO A 181 -0.04 0.82 -6.96
C PRO A 181 -0.07 1.24 -8.42
N THR A 182 0.56 2.36 -8.77
CA THR A 182 0.52 2.95 -10.11
C THR A 182 1.89 3.18 -10.74
N SER A 183 2.99 2.85 -10.03
CA SER A 183 4.36 3.18 -10.48
C SER A 183 4.79 2.49 -11.79
N ALA A 184 4.18 1.36 -12.15
CA ALA A 184 4.46 0.61 -13.38
C ALA A 184 3.51 0.98 -14.54
N LEU A 185 2.68 2.03 -14.39
CA LEU A 185 1.63 2.41 -15.34
C LEU A 185 1.89 3.77 -15.96
N ASP A 186 1.39 3.95 -17.18
CA ASP A 186 1.36 5.26 -17.84
C ASP A 186 0.50 6.26 -17.07
N VAL A 187 0.87 7.54 -17.11
CA VAL A 187 0.21 8.64 -16.40
C VAL A 187 -1.30 8.67 -16.63
N SER A 188 -1.75 8.38 -17.87
CA SER A 188 -3.18 8.35 -18.23
C SER A 188 -3.97 7.23 -17.52
N VAL A 189 -3.31 6.14 -17.11
CA VAL A 189 -3.92 4.99 -16.45
C VAL A 189 -3.82 5.09 -14.93
N GLN A 190 -2.82 5.82 -14.40
CA GLN A 190 -2.60 5.96 -12.96
C GLN A 190 -3.84 6.50 -12.24
N GLY A 191 -4.44 7.59 -12.76
CA GLY A 191 -5.65 8.18 -12.18
C GLY A 191 -6.81 7.20 -12.13
N GLN A 192 -7.02 6.42 -13.21
CA GLN A 192 -8.11 5.43 -13.27
C GLN A 192 -7.96 4.31 -12.23
N VAL A 193 -6.73 3.89 -11.94
CA VAL A 193 -6.45 2.86 -10.94
C VAL A 193 -6.66 3.40 -9.52
N LEU A 194 -6.26 4.65 -9.27
CA LEU A 194 -6.49 5.28 -7.96
C LEU A 194 -7.97 5.58 -7.73
N ASP A 195 -8.70 6.08 -8.74
CA ASP A 195 -10.16 6.25 -8.68
C ASP A 195 -10.86 4.91 -8.36
N LEU A 196 -10.43 3.82 -9.00
CA LEU A 196 -10.93 2.47 -8.72
C LEU A 196 -10.66 2.03 -7.28
N ILE A 197 -9.44 2.22 -6.78
CA ILE A 197 -9.09 1.89 -5.38
C ILE A 197 -9.96 2.72 -4.43
N ASP A 198 -10.12 4.02 -4.69
CA ASP A 198 -10.92 4.92 -3.88
C ASP A 198 -12.40 4.52 -3.82
N GLU A 199 -13.00 4.20 -4.96
CA GLU A 199 -14.38 3.68 -5.04
C GLU A 199 -14.55 2.40 -4.22
N LEU A 200 -13.62 1.45 -4.36
CA LEU A 200 -13.69 0.15 -3.67
C LEU A 200 -13.45 0.29 -2.17
N VAL A 201 -12.53 1.14 -1.75
CA VAL A 201 -12.24 1.44 -0.33
C VAL A 201 -13.45 2.10 0.31
N THR A 202 -13.99 3.15 -0.32
CA THR A 202 -15.16 3.89 0.18
C THR A 202 -16.41 3.00 0.23
N GLY A 203 -16.70 2.29 -0.86
CA GLY A 203 -17.89 1.44 -0.98
C GLY A 203 -17.92 0.27 0.00
N ASN A 204 -16.76 -0.15 0.53
CA ASN A 204 -16.66 -1.23 1.51
C ASN A 204 -16.32 -0.73 2.93
N GLY A 205 -16.20 0.58 3.17
CA GLY A 205 -15.85 1.12 4.48
C GLY A 205 -14.49 0.67 5.01
N MET A 206 -13.51 0.49 4.11
CA MET A 206 -12.16 0.04 4.45
C MET A 206 -11.28 1.22 4.86
N GLY A 207 -10.27 0.96 5.72
CA GLY A 207 -9.13 1.85 5.87
C GLY A 207 -8.17 1.69 4.68
N LEU A 208 -7.41 2.74 4.35
CA LEU A 208 -6.38 2.72 3.31
C LEU A 208 -5.06 3.27 3.83
N ILE A 209 -3.97 2.55 3.56
CA ILE A 209 -2.62 3.09 3.58
C ILE A 209 -2.13 3.15 2.13
N LEU A 210 -1.96 4.36 1.59
CA LEU A 210 -1.43 4.59 0.25
C LEU A 210 0.04 4.99 0.35
N VAL A 211 0.94 4.13 -0.08
CA VAL A 211 2.36 4.46 -0.23
C VAL A 211 2.55 5.07 -1.61
N SER A 212 3.09 6.29 -1.66
CA SER A 212 3.35 7.00 -2.91
C SER A 212 4.59 7.88 -2.80
N HIS A 213 5.23 8.14 -3.93
CA HIS A 213 6.22 9.21 -4.06
C HIS A 213 5.61 10.47 -4.72
N ASP A 214 4.37 10.41 -5.18
CA ASP A 214 3.67 11.52 -5.83
C ASP A 214 2.74 12.22 -4.83
N LEU A 215 3.18 13.41 -4.37
CA LEU A 215 2.43 14.25 -3.45
C LEU A 215 1.17 14.87 -4.07
N SER A 216 1.12 15.02 -5.40
CA SER A 216 -0.04 15.60 -6.08
C SER A 216 -1.25 14.66 -6.00
N LEU A 217 -1.02 13.36 -6.10
CA LEU A 217 -2.06 12.33 -5.97
C LEU A 217 -2.58 12.22 -4.53
N VAL A 218 -1.68 12.36 -3.55
CA VAL A 218 -1.99 12.21 -2.13
C VAL A 218 -3.05 13.21 -1.66
N GLY A 219 -2.93 14.49 -2.07
CA GLY A 219 -3.91 15.53 -1.72
C GLY A 219 -5.32 15.27 -2.25
N ARG A 220 -5.45 14.43 -3.30
CA ARG A 220 -6.74 14.07 -3.90
C ARG A 220 -7.38 12.84 -3.26
N TYR A 221 -6.58 11.85 -2.87
CA TYR A 221 -7.08 10.52 -2.48
C TYR A 221 -6.97 10.21 -0.99
N CYS A 222 -6.27 11.04 -0.20
CA CYS A 222 -6.02 10.75 1.21
C CYS A 222 -6.53 11.86 2.13
N ASP A 223 -6.89 11.45 3.35
CA ASP A 223 -7.33 12.37 4.40
C ASP A 223 -6.12 12.93 5.17
N ARG A 224 -5.12 12.06 5.45
CA ARG A 224 -3.89 12.38 6.19
C ARG A 224 -2.66 11.93 5.42
N VAL A 225 -1.56 12.62 5.70
CA VAL A 225 -0.24 12.35 5.10
C VAL A 225 0.80 12.20 6.20
N MET A 226 1.55 11.13 6.17
CA MET A 226 2.76 10.93 6.94
C MET A 226 3.96 10.97 6.00
N VAL A 227 4.86 11.92 6.25
CA VAL A 227 6.09 12.10 5.46
C VAL A 227 7.21 11.33 6.12
N MET A 228 7.86 10.46 5.37
CA MET A 228 8.99 9.65 5.84
C MET A 228 10.30 10.10 5.20
N ASN A 229 11.33 10.24 6.02
CA ASN A 229 12.70 10.47 5.60
C ASN A 229 13.66 9.59 6.40
N ALA A 230 14.59 8.91 5.74
CA ALA A 230 15.63 8.10 6.37
C ALA A 230 15.11 7.14 7.47
N GLY A 231 13.97 6.47 7.20
CA GLY A 231 13.35 5.52 8.13
C GLY A 231 12.39 6.13 9.16
N ARG A 232 12.35 7.44 9.32
CA ARG A 232 11.55 8.13 10.35
C ARG A 232 10.37 8.86 9.76
N ALA A 233 9.27 8.95 10.51
CA ALA A 233 8.19 9.88 10.25
C ALA A 233 8.63 11.28 10.70
N VAL A 234 8.80 12.20 9.75
CA VAL A 234 9.29 13.57 10.04
C VAL A 234 8.16 14.57 10.21
N GLU A 235 7.01 14.30 9.60
CA GLU A 235 5.82 15.14 9.70
C GLU A 235 4.56 14.33 9.41
N THR A 236 3.48 14.60 10.15
CA THR A 236 2.15 14.07 9.87
C THR A 236 1.15 15.21 9.90
N LEU A 237 0.32 15.34 8.87
CA LEU A 237 -0.62 16.44 8.69
C LEU A 237 -1.86 15.97 7.91
N GLU A 238 -2.92 16.77 7.94
CA GLU A 238 -4.07 16.59 7.05
C GLU A 238 -3.62 16.81 5.59
N ALA A 239 -4.13 16.01 4.66
CA ALA A 239 -3.72 16.09 3.26
C ALA A 239 -4.03 17.47 2.63
N ARG A 240 -5.14 18.10 3.05
CA ARG A 240 -5.52 19.46 2.64
C ARG A 240 -4.54 20.55 3.11
N ASP A 241 -3.78 20.28 4.17
CA ASP A 241 -2.86 21.23 4.80
C ASP A 241 -1.40 21.02 4.31
N LEU A 242 -1.18 20.21 3.29
CA LEU A 242 0.14 19.95 2.70
C LEU A 242 0.88 21.25 2.34
N ALA A 243 0.19 22.24 1.80
CA ALA A 243 0.76 23.55 1.47
C ALA A 243 1.28 24.32 2.70
N ALA A 244 0.78 24.02 3.90
CA ALA A 244 1.19 24.60 5.17
C ALA A 244 2.24 23.75 5.91
N ALA A 245 2.89 22.79 5.23
CA ALA A 245 3.92 21.93 5.80
C ALA A 245 5.05 22.77 6.43
N ARG A 246 5.49 22.35 7.62
CA ARG A 246 6.49 23.07 8.41
C ARG A 246 7.88 22.44 8.31
N HIS A 247 7.95 21.12 8.21
CA HIS A 247 9.23 20.44 8.18
C HIS A 247 10.01 20.76 6.89
N PRO A 248 11.30 21.13 6.97
CA PRO A 248 12.10 21.54 5.80
C PRO A 248 12.13 20.49 4.70
N TYR A 249 12.20 19.21 5.07
CA TYR A 249 12.17 18.09 4.12
C TYR A 249 10.85 18.01 3.36
N THR A 250 9.70 18.13 4.05
CA THR A 250 8.37 18.13 3.42
C THR A 250 8.24 19.28 2.43
N ARG A 251 8.67 20.48 2.84
CA ARG A 251 8.68 21.66 1.96
C ARG A 251 9.57 21.47 0.72
N GLY A 252 10.75 20.88 0.92
CA GLY A 252 11.66 20.56 -0.19
C GLY A 252 11.06 19.51 -1.13
N LEU A 253 10.40 18.48 -0.60
CA LEU A 253 9.72 17.46 -1.38
C LEU A 253 8.58 18.07 -2.22
N MET A 254 7.79 18.96 -1.65
CA MET A 254 6.74 19.71 -2.37
C MET A 254 7.28 20.64 -3.43
N ALA A 255 8.40 21.31 -3.16
CA ALA A 255 9.03 22.20 -4.14
C ALA A 255 9.62 21.45 -5.35
N ALA A 256 9.94 20.17 -5.18
CA ALA A 256 10.45 19.31 -6.26
C ALA A 256 9.34 18.71 -7.15
N VAL A 257 8.06 18.83 -6.77
CA VAL A 257 6.93 18.38 -7.59
C VAL A 257 6.77 19.33 -8.78
N PRO A 258 6.83 18.84 -10.05
CA PRO A 258 6.59 19.65 -11.22
C PRO A 258 5.16 20.19 -11.23
N ARG A 259 5.00 21.51 -11.40
CA ARG A 259 3.69 22.13 -11.61
C ARG A 259 3.49 22.41 -13.08
N MET A 260 2.34 22.02 -13.63
CA MET A 260 2.02 22.20 -15.06
C MET A 260 1.85 23.67 -15.46
N ASP A 261 1.64 24.57 -14.48
CA ASP A 261 1.47 26.02 -14.65
C ASP A 261 2.78 26.82 -14.52
N GLU A 262 3.91 26.17 -14.18
CA GLU A 262 5.20 26.83 -14.01
C GLU A 262 6.25 26.29 -15.00
N THR A 263 6.77 27.16 -15.88
CA THR A 263 7.93 26.84 -16.71
C THR A 263 9.21 27.11 -15.90
N ARG A 264 9.79 26.09 -15.30
CA ARG A 264 11.08 26.20 -14.59
C ARG A 264 12.21 25.67 -15.47
N ALA A 265 13.27 26.41 -15.63
CA ALA A 265 14.47 26.00 -16.37
C ALA A 265 15.25 24.87 -15.68
N THR A 266 15.14 24.76 -14.34
CA THR A 266 15.74 23.71 -13.52
C THR A 266 14.82 23.39 -12.36
N LEU A 267 14.58 22.09 -12.13
CA LEU A 267 13.87 21.64 -10.95
C LEU A 267 14.78 21.74 -9.72
N PRO A 268 14.30 22.24 -8.56
CA PRO A 268 15.06 22.25 -7.33
C PRO A 268 15.37 20.81 -6.90
N VAL A 269 16.64 20.51 -6.69
CA VAL A 269 17.10 19.23 -6.16
C VAL A 269 17.12 19.32 -4.64
N LEU A 270 16.56 18.33 -3.95
CA LEU A 270 16.65 18.23 -2.48
C LEU A 270 18.12 18.19 -2.04
N ASP A 271 18.52 19.15 -1.23
CA ASP A 271 19.87 19.22 -0.66
C ASP A 271 20.05 18.08 0.37
N ARG A 272 20.74 17.04 -0.07
CA ARG A 272 21.01 15.85 0.76
C ARG A 272 22.05 16.11 1.86
N SER A 273 22.76 17.22 1.84
CA SER A 273 23.78 17.55 2.85
C SER A 273 23.17 17.94 4.21
N LYS A 274 21.92 18.37 4.23
CA LYS A 274 21.17 18.72 5.45
C LYS A 274 20.54 17.51 6.19
N ARG A 275 20.87 16.28 5.79
CA ARG A 275 20.38 15.04 6.41
C ARG A 275 20.91 14.76 7.84
N ALA A 276 21.91 15.51 8.31
CA ALA A 276 22.65 15.19 9.53
C ALA A 276 22.40 16.13 10.72
N ALA A 277 21.41 17.03 10.66
CA ALA A 277 21.17 17.97 11.74
C ALA A 277 19.70 17.93 12.16
N THR A 278 19.31 16.91 12.90
CA THR A 278 18.33 16.92 14.02
C THR A 278 18.28 15.54 14.67
#